data_57ed5178532ec48be1a4adb73bfc5cf2
#
_entry.id   57ed5178532ec48be1a4adb73bfc5cf2
#
_cell.length_a   1.000
_cell.length_b   1.000
_cell.length_c   1.000
_cell.angle_alpha   90.00
_cell.angle_beta   90.00
_cell.angle_gamma   90.00
#
_symmetry.space_group_name_H-M   'P 1'
#
loop_
_entity.id
_entity.type
_entity.pdbx_description
1 polymer ?
#
loop_
_entity_poly.entity_id
_entity_poly.type
_entity_poly.pdbx_seq_one_letter_code
_entity_poly.pdbx_strand_id
1 'polypeptide(L)'
;MRDYDRTQPLIVIHVPKAAGISSGHVFYDWYGENFHKHYYNEAAGGMPKQLDLFGLHTPESPLCLQGHFNRLRGFGVEDYYPAVTQFVTILRDPFELSVSHYFYVRSVGDAWKDQTRVPKDSLVSFLETNRPNMLNHFPRPVTLSNYKDICEEFFIEIGITEQLDESMRRIGRKLGFEHTKEVGTHNTTARDQTVPEGFRELFMEVNRLEYAVYEYCLARYP
;
A
#
# COMPACT_ATOMS: atom_id res chain seq x y z
N MET A 1 -12.82 8.23 8.64
CA MET A 1 -11.46 7.84 9.05
C MET A 1 -11.15 8.46 10.39
N ARG A 2 -10.36 7.77 11.20
CA ARG A 2 -10.07 8.16 12.59
C ARG A 2 -9.12 9.35 12.69
N ASP A 3 -9.09 9.97 13.86
CA ASP A 3 -8.08 10.99 14.19
C ASP A 3 -6.72 10.34 14.52
N TYR A 4 -5.65 11.09 14.28
CA TYR A 4 -4.31 10.67 14.65
C TYR A 4 -4.08 10.80 16.15
N ASP A 5 -3.75 9.71 16.80
CA ASP A 5 -3.32 9.69 18.20
C ASP A 5 -1.78 9.76 18.27
N ARG A 6 -1.24 10.94 18.58
CA ARG A 6 0.20 11.15 18.66
C ARG A 6 0.88 10.42 19.83
N THR A 7 0.11 9.79 20.72
CA THR A 7 0.67 8.96 21.81
C THR A 7 0.96 7.52 21.38
N GLN A 8 0.65 7.15 20.12
CA GLN A 8 0.86 5.82 19.60
C GLN A 8 1.71 5.84 18.33
N PRO A 9 2.50 4.79 18.05
CA PRO A 9 3.25 4.67 16.82
C PRO A 9 2.32 4.57 15.60
N LEU A 10 2.80 5.06 14.45
CA LEU A 10 2.13 4.99 13.17
C LEU A 10 2.70 3.86 12.32
N ILE A 11 1.83 3.07 11.69
CA ILE A 11 2.24 2.16 10.61
C ILE A 11 1.69 2.66 9.27
N VAL A 12 2.58 2.85 8.31
CA VAL A 12 2.25 3.06 6.91
C VAL A 12 2.25 1.71 6.20
N ILE A 13 1.07 1.21 5.91
CA ILE A 13 0.91 -0.03 5.15
C ILE A 13 1.23 0.27 3.69
N HIS A 14 2.39 -0.22 3.21
CA HIS A 14 2.78 -0.04 1.83
C HIS A 14 2.19 -1.15 0.96
N VAL A 15 1.15 -0.81 0.20
CA VAL A 15 0.63 -1.67 -0.87
C VAL A 15 1.61 -1.65 -2.05
N PRO A 16 2.16 -2.79 -2.49
CA PRO A 16 3.08 -2.83 -3.64
C PRO A 16 2.47 -2.17 -4.88
N LYS A 17 3.25 -1.41 -5.62
CA LYS A 17 2.84 -0.69 -6.84
C LYS A 17 1.86 0.48 -6.64
N ALA A 18 1.64 0.92 -5.38
CA ALA A 18 0.85 2.08 -5.01
C ALA A 18 1.74 3.19 -4.42
N ALA A 19 2.65 3.71 -5.21
CA ALA A 19 3.52 4.88 -4.93
C ALA A 19 4.38 4.80 -3.65
N GLY A 20 4.66 3.61 -3.10
CA GLY A 20 5.32 3.47 -1.79
C GLY A 20 6.76 3.98 -1.73
N ILE A 21 7.50 4.06 -2.86
CA ILE A 21 8.84 4.65 -2.88
C ILE A 21 8.72 6.17 -2.76
N SER A 22 7.86 6.79 -3.57
CA SER A 22 7.65 8.24 -3.56
C SER A 22 7.12 8.72 -2.21
N SER A 23 6.09 8.06 -1.68
CA SER A 23 5.55 8.38 -0.35
C SER A 23 6.55 8.12 0.78
N GLY A 24 7.37 7.07 0.65
CA GLY A 24 8.40 6.75 1.64
C GLY A 24 9.46 7.84 1.80
N HIS A 25 9.79 8.58 0.73
CA HIS A 25 10.66 9.76 0.83
C HIS A 25 9.99 10.87 1.64
N VAL A 26 8.68 11.10 1.41
CA VAL A 26 7.93 12.13 2.17
C VAL A 26 7.81 11.76 3.64
N PHE A 27 7.52 10.49 3.96
CA PHE A 27 7.50 10.03 5.35
C PHE A 27 8.88 10.14 6.01
N TYR A 28 9.96 9.86 5.29
CA TYR A 28 11.31 10.09 5.80
C TYR A 28 11.58 11.58 6.07
N ASP A 29 11.16 12.48 5.19
CA ASP A 29 11.29 13.93 5.39
C ASP A 29 10.53 14.39 6.66
N TRP A 30 9.39 13.75 6.98
CA TRP A 30 8.58 14.10 8.15
C TRP A 30 9.09 13.51 9.47
N TYR A 31 9.58 12.27 9.44
CA TYR A 31 9.94 11.53 10.66
C TYR A 31 11.45 11.39 10.88
N GLY A 32 12.27 11.71 9.87
CA GLY A 32 13.73 11.61 9.95
C GLY A 32 14.20 10.22 10.39
N GLU A 33 15.04 10.16 11.40
CA GLU A 33 15.59 8.91 11.95
C GLU A 33 14.54 8.01 12.62
N ASN A 34 13.35 8.55 12.95
CA ASN A 34 12.23 7.77 13.47
C ASN A 34 11.36 7.12 12.38
N PHE A 35 11.75 7.25 11.13
CA PHE A 35 11.14 6.52 10.02
C PHE A 35 11.86 5.20 9.79
N HIS A 36 11.18 4.09 10.04
CA HIS A 36 11.72 2.75 9.87
C HIS A 36 11.07 2.03 8.70
N LYS A 37 11.86 1.24 7.97
CA LYS A 37 11.38 0.37 6.89
C LYS A 37 11.35 -1.08 7.36
N HIS A 38 10.24 -1.76 7.07
CA HIS A 38 10.00 -3.14 7.52
C HIS A 38 9.48 -3.99 6.36
N TYR A 39 10.42 -4.51 5.59
CA TYR A 39 10.12 -5.27 4.38
C TYR A 39 10.66 -6.70 4.47
N TYR A 40 9.95 -7.63 3.86
CA TYR A 40 10.40 -9.01 3.73
C TYR A 40 11.80 -9.07 3.12
N ASN A 41 12.71 -9.77 3.79
CA ASN A 41 14.07 -9.98 3.32
C ASN A 41 14.14 -11.30 2.56
N GLU A 42 14.17 -11.23 1.23
CA GLU A 42 14.24 -12.41 0.37
C GLU A 42 15.54 -13.22 0.62
N ALA A 43 16.63 -12.59 1.02
CA ALA A 43 17.88 -13.29 1.31
C ALA A 43 17.81 -14.07 2.63
N ALA A 44 17.14 -13.51 3.63
CA ALA A 44 16.93 -14.17 4.92
C ALA A 44 15.71 -15.11 4.92
N GLY A 45 14.86 -15.05 3.88
CA GLY A 45 13.64 -15.85 3.76
C GLY A 45 12.54 -15.49 4.75
N GLY A 46 12.51 -14.25 5.25
CA GLY A 46 11.55 -13.84 6.26
C GLY A 46 11.40 -12.34 6.45
N MET A 47 10.44 -11.96 7.30
CA MET A 47 10.31 -10.60 7.78
C MET A 47 11.45 -10.28 8.75
N PRO A 48 11.89 -9.00 8.85
CA PRO A 48 12.82 -8.58 9.88
C PRO A 48 12.25 -8.85 11.28
N LYS A 49 13.13 -8.93 12.27
CA LYS A 49 12.69 -8.99 13.68
C LYS A 49 11.79 -7.78 13.99
N GLN A 50 10.71 -8.04 14.72
CA GLN A 50 9.81 -6.98 15.19
C GLN A 50 10.58 -5.92 15.98
N LEU A 51 10.24 -4.65 15.76
CA LEU A 51 10.71 -3.53 16.55
C LEU A 51 9.78 -3.33 17.76
N ASP A 52 10.33 -2.91 18.87
CA ASP A 52 9.52 -2.43 19.99
C ASP A 52 9.02 -1.01 19.69
N LEU A 53 7.93 -0.94 18.90
CA LEU A 53 7.40 0.33 18.42
C LEU A 53 6.98 1.27 19.56
N PHE A 54 6.41 0.70 20.63
CA PHE A 54 5.96 1.49 21.80
C PHE A 54 7.12 1.93 22.67
N GLY A 55 8.17 1.13 22.80
CA GLY A 55 9.38 1.51 23.54
C GLY A 55 10.23 2.56 22.82
N LEU A 56 10.14 2.62 21.48
CA LEU A 56 10.86 3.60 20.67
C LEU A 56 10.08 4.89 20.42
N HIS A 57 8.75 4.86 20.59
CA HIS A 57 7.86 5.98 20.29
C HIS A 57 7.65 6.89 21.51
N THR A 58 7.70 8.21 21.29
CA THR A 58 7.17 9.20 22.24
C THR A 58 6.36 10.27 21.50
N PRO A 59 5.46 11.01 22.19
CA PRO A 59 4.73 12.11 21.56
C PRO A 59 5.64 13.22 21.00
N GLU A 60 6.81 13.44 21.61
CA GLU A 60 7.80 14.43 21.19
C GLU A 60 8.67 13.92 20.03
N SER A 61 8.84 12.59 19.96
CA SER A 61 9.63 11.90 18.94
C SER A 61 8.80 10.74 18.34
N PRO A 62 7.75 11.06 17.59
CA PRO A 62 6.83 10.05 17.07
C PRO A 62 7.52 9.12 16.06
N LEU A 63 7.20 7.82 16.15
CA LEU A 63 7.75 6.79 15.29
C LEU A 63 6.77 6.47 14.15
N CYS A 64 7.32 6.30 12.96
CA CYS A 64 6.61 5.82 11.77
C CYS A 64 7.31 4.59 11.19
N LEU A 65 6.55 3.52 11.01
CA LEU A 65 7.03 2.29 10.38
C LEU A 65 6.34 2.09 9.02
N GLN A 66 7.11 1.95 7.95
CA GLN A 66 6.55 1.60 6.63
C GLN A 66 6.93 0.16 6.26
N GLY A 67 5.95 -0.65 5.82
CA GLY A 67 6.23 -2.04 5.44
C GLY A 67 5.20 -2.70 4.55
N HIS A 68 5.62 -3.85 3.96
CA HIS A 68 4.75 -4.75 3.22
C HIS A 68 4.23 -5.83 4.18
N PHE A 69 3.07 -5.60 4.76
CA PHE A 69 2.38 -6.62 5.53
C PHE A 69 1.39 -7.33 4.62
N ASN A 70 1.39 -8.65 4.60
CA ASN A 70 0.53 -9.39 3.69
C ASN A 70 0.03 -10.68 4.35
N ARG A 71 -1.27 -10.75 4.57
CA ARG A 71 -1.93 -11.89 5.20
C ARG A 71 -1.79 -13.18 4.40
N LEU A 72 -1.83 -13.12 3.07
CA LEU A 72 -1.64 -14.31 2.23
C LEU A 72 -0.25 -14.93 2.35
N ARG A 73 0.72 -14.18 2.85
CA ARG A 73 2.08 -14.65 3.09
C ARG A 73 2.34 -15.02 4.56
N GLY A 74 1.30 -15.01 5.40
CA GLY A 74 1.39 -15.37 6.82
C GLY A 74 1.99 -14.28 7.72
N PHE A 75 2.01 -13.03 7.28
CA PHE A 75 2.48 -11.91 8.09
C PHE A 75 1.61 -10.65 7.87
N GLY A 76 0.32 -10.77 8.19
CA GLY A 76 -0.59 -9.63 8.29
C GLY A 76 -0.11 -8.64 9.36
N VAL A 77 -0.45 -7.35 9.20
CA VAL A 77 -0.04 -6.34 10.18
C VAL A 77 -0.66 -6.58 11.54
N GLU A 78 -1.87 -7.12 11.58
CA GLU A 78 -2.59 -7.51 12.79
C GLU A 78 -1.93 -8.64 13.58
N ASP A 79 -1.21 -9.53 12.88
CA ASP A 79 -0.46 -10.61 13.52
C ASP A 79 0.94 -10.14 13.94
N TYR A 80 1.52 -9.25 13.14
CA TYR A 80 2.90 -8.81 13.32
C TYR A 80 3.02 -7.67 14.34
N TYR A 81 2.06 -6.73 14.36
CA TYR A 81 1.98 -5.60 15.30
C TYR A 81 0.56 -5.47 15.88
N PRO A 82 0.09 -6.45 16.66
CA PRO A 82 -1.33 -6.51 17.11
C PRO A 82 -1.75 -5.34 18.01
N ALA A 83 -0.80 -4.68 18.68
CA ALA A 83 -1.07 -3.55 19.55
C ALA A 83 -1.23 -2.21 18.80
N VAL A 84 -0.81 -2.13 17.53
CA VAL A 84 -0.97 -0.90 16.73
C VAL A 84 -2.36 -0.89 16.11
N THR A 85 -3.05 0.24 16.28
CA THR A 85 -4.44 0.38 15.84
C THR A 85 -4.65 1.56 14.88
N GLN A 86 -3.60 2.25 14.47
CA GLN A 86 -3.68 3.39 13.57
C GLN A 86 -2.73 3.25 12.39
N PHE A 87 -3.29 3.43 11.19
CA PHE A 87 -2.61 3.17 9.94
C PHE A 87 -2.81 4.30 8.94
N VAL A 88 -1.88 4.40 8.02
CA VAL A 88 -2.01 5.12 6.75
C VAL A 88 -1.69 4.13 5.63
N THR A 89 -2.36 4.25 4.51
CA THR A 89 -2.02 3.53 3.29
C THR A 89 -2.28 4.39 2.06
N ILE A 90 -1.75 3.97 0.93
CA ILE A 90 -2.06 4.55 -0.38
C ILE A 90 -2.54 3.41 -1.27
N LEU A 91 -3.70 3.59 -1.88
CA LEU A 91 -4.28 2.67 -2.85
C LEU A 91 -4.02 3.16 -4.27
N ARG A 92 -4.22 2.28 -5.20
CA ARG A 92 -4.17 2.53 -6.63
C ARG A 92 -5.40 1.90 -7.28
N ASP A 93 -5.84 2.42 -8.43
CA ASP A 93 -6.83 1.72 -9.25
C ASP A 93 -6.44 0.24 -9.39
N PRO A 94 -7.33 -0.72 -9.07
CA PRO A 94 -6.98 -2.14 -9.00
C PRO A 94 -6.47 -2.72 -10.33
N PHE A 95 -6.99 -2.23 -11.46
CA PHE A 95 -6.51 -2.62 -12.78
C PHE A 95 -5.10 -2.09 -13.02
N GLU A 96 -4.87 -0.79 -12.80
CA GLU A 96 -3.57 -0.14 -12.96
C GLU A 96 -2.50 -0.73 -12.03
N LEU A 97 -2.89 -1.11 -10.82
CA LEU A 97 -2.01 -1.81 -9.88
C LEU A 97 -1.57 -3.16 -10.44
N SER A 98 -2.52 -3.96 -10.96
CA SER A 98 -2.24 -5.29 -11.52
C SER A 98 -1.39 -5.21 -12.78
N VAL A 99 -1.69 -4.26 -13.68
CA VAL A 99 -0.86 -3.95 -14.86
C VAL A 99 0.56 -3.55 -14.46
N SER A 100 0.67 -2.64 -13.49
CA SER A 100 1.97 -2.20 -12.98
C SER A 100 2.77 -3.34 -12.35
N HIS A 101 2.09 -4.26 -11.66
CA HIS A 101 2.73 -5.44 -11.06
C HIS A 101 3.28 -6.38 -12.12
N TYR A 102 2.49 -6.68 -13.16
CA TYR A 102 2.91 -7.52 -14.29
C TYR A 102 4.20 -7.01 -14.94
N PHE A 103 4.23 -5.75 -15.36
CA PHE A 103 5.40 -5.18 -16.02
C PHE A 103 6.60 -5.06 -15.07
N TYR A 104 6.37 -4.74 -13.81
CA TYR A 104 7.44 -4.68 -12.82
C TYR A 104 8.11 -6.04 -12.62
N VAL A 105 7.35 -7.11 -12.39
CA VAL A 105 7.94 -8.42 -12.15
C VAL A 105 8.68 -8.92 -13.39
N ARG A 106 8.16 -8.65 -14.59
CA ARG A 106 8.88 -8.96 -15.85
C ARG A 106 10.16 -8.13 -16.01
N SER A 107 10.16 -6.85 -15.63
CA SER A 107 11.35 -6.01 -15.75
C SER A 107 12.48 -6.41 -14.78
N VAL A 108 12.12 -6.97 -13.63
CA VAL A 108 13.09 -7.56 -12.68
C VAL A 108 13.62 -8.89 -13.23
N GLY A 109 12.76 -9.67 -13.91
CA GLY A 109 13.11 -10.87 -14.64
C GLY A 109 13.95 -11.85 -13.83
N ASP A 110 15.11 -12.25 -14.37
CA ASP A 110 16.01 -13.24 -13.77
C ASP A 110 16.60 -12.83 -12.41
N ALA A 111 16.57 -11.54 -12.06
CA ALA A 111 16.98 -11.08 -10.73
C ALA A 111 15.98 -11.47 -9.63
N TRP A 112 14.74 -11.88 -10.00
CA TRP A 112 13.76 -12.36 -9.03
C TRP A 112 14.08 -13.79 -8.60
N LYS A 113 14.31 -14.01 -7.30
CA LYS A 113 14.71 -15.33 -6.80
C LYS A 113 13.66 -16.43 -7.06
N ASP A 114 12.40 -16.08 -6.90
CA ASP A 114 11.29 -17.01 -7.16
C ASP A 114 10.79 -16.82 -8.59
N GLN A 115 11.38 -17.57 -9.50
CA GLN A 115 11.06 -17.55 -10.93
C GLN A 115 9.62 -17.99 -11.25
N THR A 116 8.94 -18.67 -10.31
CA THR A 116 7.53 -19.05 -10.48
C THR A 116 6.60 -17.85 -10.46
N ARG A 117 7.05 -16.73 -9.89
CA ARG A 117 6.30 -15.47 -9.80
C ARG A 117 6.48 -14.56 -11.02
N VAL A 118 7.46 -14.85 -11.88
CA VAL A 118 7.67 -14.07 -13.11
C VAL A 118 6.64 -14.49 -14.15
N PRO A 119 5.73 -13.59 -14.58
CA PRO A 119 4.71 -13.93 -15.56
C PRO A 119 5.35 -14.34 -16.89
N LYS A 120 5.02 -15.54 -17.36
CA LYS A 120 5.44 -16.06 -18.70
C LYS A 120 4.38 -15.83 -19.76
N ASP A 121 3.14 -15.63 -19.34
CA ASP A 121 1.99 -15.44 -20.19
C ASP A 121 1.82 -13.97 -20.61
N SER A 122 0.83 -13.73 -21.49
CA SER A 122 0.46 -12.37 -21.89
C SER A 122 -0.12 -11.57 -20.71
N LEU A 123 -0.16 -10.24 -20.83
CA LEU A 123 -0.80 -9.36 -19.87
C LEU A 123 -2.27 -9.77 -19.61
N VAL A 124 -3.02 -10.12 -20.68
CA VAL A 124 -4.42 -10.53 -20.57
C VAL A 124 -4.54 -11.78 -19.70
N SER A 125 -3.79 -12.84 -20.02
CA SER A 125 -3.82 -14.10 -19.26
C SER A 125 -3.42 -13.88 -17.79
N PHE A 126 -2.44 -13.03 -17.54
CA PHE A 126 -2.06 -12.66 -16.17
C PHE A 126 -3.21 -11.98 -15.42
N LEU A 127 -3.89 -11.02 -16.04
CA LEU A 127 -5.01 -10.29 -15.42
C LEU A 127 -6.25 -11.16 -15.19
N GLU A 128 -6.46 -12.19 -16.02
CA GLU A 128 -7.54 -13.16 -15.84
C GLU A 128 -7.30 -14.08 -14.63
N THR A 129 -6.07 -14.42 -14.35
CA THR A 129 -5.71 -15.44 -13.35
C THR A 129 -5.23 -14.85 -12.03
N ASN A 130 -4.71 -13.60 -12.03
CA ASN A 130 -4.19 -12.96 -10.84
C ASN A 130 -5.12 -11.84 -10.35
N ARG A 131 -5.41 -11.85 -9.07
CA ARG A 131 -6.23 -10.83 -8.43
C ARG A 131 -5.38 -9.67 -7.93
N PRO A 132 -5.92 -8.43 -7.91
CA PRO A 132 -5.33 -7.35 -7.13
C PRO A 132 -5.17 -7.80 -5.69
N ASN A 133 -4.11 -7.37 -5.04
CA ASN A 133 -3.78 -7.90 -3.72
C ASN A 133 -3.69 -6.78 -2.67
N MET A 134 -4.44 -5.69 -2.85
CA MET A 134 -4.39 -4.53 -1.95
C MET A 134 -4.95 -4.85 -0.57
N LEU A 135 -6.10 -5.52 -0.52
CA LEU A 135 -6.86 -5.72 0.71
C LEU A 135 -6.24 -6.76 1.65
N ASN A 136 -5.34 -7.59 1.14
CA ASN A 136 -4.57 -8.52 1.98
C ASN A 136 -3.50 -7.82 2.84
N HIS A 137 -3.26 -6.53 2.58
CA HIS A 137 -2.40 -5.67 3.38
C HIS A 137 -3.16 -4.96 4.51
N PHE A 138 -4.50 -4.94 4.49
CA PHE A 138 -5.32 -4.24 5.49
C PHE A 138 -5.22 -4.90 6.87
N PRO A 139 -5.47 -4.14 7.95
CA PRO A 139 -5.30 -4.65 9.33
C PRO A 139 -6.37 -5.67 9.75
N ARG A 140 -7.41 -5.87 8.95
CA ARG A 140 -8.46 -6.87 9.16
C ARG A 140 -8.92 -7.46 7.83
N PRO A 141 -9.49 -8.67 7.80
CA PRO A 141 -10.14 -9.22 6.61
C PRO A 141 -11.27 -8.32 6.13
N VAL A 142 -11.19 -7.93 4.86
CA VAL A 142 -12.14 -7.01 4.22
C VAL A 142 -13.21 -7.79 3.46
N THR A 143 -14.45 -7.36 3.58
CA THR A 143 -15.62 -7.88 2.86
C THR A 143 -16.50 -6.74 2.36
N LEU A 144 -17.46 -7.01 1.48
CA LEU A 144 -18.44 -6.01 1.04
C LEU A 144 -19.31 -5.45 2.17
N SER A 145 -19.43 -6.17 3.28
CA SER A 145 -20.23 -5.74 4.42
C SER A 145 -19.49 -4.90 5.45
N ASN A 146 -18.14 -4.99 5.50
CA ASN A 146 -17.36 -4.35 6.59
C ASN A 146 -16.27 -3.36 6.10
N TYR A 147 -16.07 -3.20 4.80
CA TYR A 147 -14.94 -2.40 4.29
C TYR A 147 -14.97 -0.94 4.76
N LYS A 148 -16.16 -0.35 4.85
CA LYS A 148 -16.30 1.04 5.32
C LYS A 148 -15.87 1.16 6.78
N ASP A 149 -16.35 0.25 7.63
CA ASP A 149 -16.02 0.25 9.06
C ASP A 149 -14.50 0.07 9.26
N ILE A 150 -13.87 -0.84 8.50
CA ILE A 150 -12.41 -1.02 8.55
C ILE A 150 -11.67 0.26 8.12
N CYS A 151 -12.13 0.93 7.05
CA CYS A 151 -11.52 2.18 6.60
C CYS A 151 -11.66 3.29 7.65
N GLU A 152 -12.84 3.38 8.31
CA GLU A 152 -13.09 4.44 9.28
C GLU A 152 -12.42 4.17 10.64
N GLU A 153 -12.36 2.91 11.07
CA GLU A 153 -11.85 2.54 12.39
C GLU A 153 -10.31 2.55 12.45
N PHE A 154 -9.66 2.02 11.42
CA PHE A 154 -8.22 1.75 11.47
C PHE A 154 -7.36 2.79 10.75
N PHE A 155 -7.89 3.49 9.76
CA PHE A 155 -7.07 4.40 8.96
C PHE A 155 -7.28 5.86 9.36
N ILE A 156 -6.15 6.56 9.55
CA ILE A 156 -6.11 8.02 9.69
C ILE A 156 -6.43 8.65 8.33
N GLU A 157 -5.79 8.16 7.28
CA GLU A 157 -6.06 8.53 5.89
C GLU A 157 -5.70 7.37 4.96
N ILE A 158 -6.47 7.25 3.87
CA ILE A 158 -6.16 6.37 2.75
C ILE A 158 -5.92 7.24 1.53
N GLY A 159 -4.67 7.32 1.09
CA GLY A 159 -4.25 8.04 -0.10
C GLY A 159 -4.64 7.31 -1.39
N ILE A 160 -4.61 8.04 -2.50
CA ILE A 160 -4.88 7.55 -3.87
C ILE A 160 -3.67 7.89 -4.74
N THR A 161 -3.10 6.89 -5.40
CA THR A 161 -1.90 7.05 -6.25
C THR A 161 -2.13 8.02 -7.40
N GLU A 162 -3.33 7.98 -7.99
CA GLU A 162 -3.73 8.84 -9.10
C GLU A 162 -3.86 10.31 -8.69
N GLN A 163 -3.91 10.56 -7.39
CA GLN A 163 -3.95 11.91 -6.78
C GLN A 163 -2.89 12.03 -5.67
N LEU A 164 -1.66 11.61 -5.97
CA LEU A 164 -0.62 11.42 -4.96
C LEU A 164 -0.28 12.70 -4.18
N ASP A 165 -0.15 13.83 -4.87
CA ASP A 165 0.15 15.12 -4.24
C ASP A 165 -0.93 15.54 -3.23
N GLU A 166 -2.21 15.43 -3.62
CA GLU A 166 -3.31 15.73 -2.71
C GLU A 166 -3.38 14.70 -1.58
N SER A 167 -3.11 13.44 -1.87
CA SER A 167 -3.02 12.38 -0.86
C SER A 167 -1.98 12.70 0.20
N MET A 168 -0.77 13.10 -0.21
CA MET A 168 0.29 13.46 0.74
C MET A 168 -0.02 14.75 1.51
N ARG A 169 -0.66 15.76 0.87
CA ARG A 169 -1.14 16.95 1.58
C ARG A 169 -2.17 16.61 2.67
N ARG A 170 -3.13 15.72 2.35
CA ARG A 170 -4.16 15.29 3.31
C ARG A 170 -3.58 14.48 4.45
N ILE A 171 -2.72 13.52 4.15
CA ILE A 171 -2.00 12.72 5.14
C ILE A 171 -1.17 13.62 6.04
N GLY A 172 -0.37 14.51 5.46
CA GLY A 172 0.45 15.47 6.22
C GLY A 172 -0.38 16.32 7.17
N ARG A 173 -1.47 16.93 6.69
CA ARG A 173 -2.38 17.73 7.52
C ARG A 173 -2.91 16.96 8.72
N LYS A 174 -3.32 15.71 8.54
CA LYS A 174 -3.84 14.87 9.62
C LYS A 174 -2.76 14.45 10.62
N LEU A 175 -1.54 14.26 10.16
CA LEU A 175 -0.38 13.91 10.99
C LEU A 175 0.30 15.12 11.63
N GLY A 176 -0.12 16.35 11.28
CA GLY A 176 0.47 17.59 11.78
C GLY A 176 1.72 18.03 11.04
N PHE A 177 1.91 17.57 9.78
CA PHE A 177 2.99 17.99 8.90
C PHE A 177 2.47 18.82 7.73
N GLU A 178 3.22 19.86 7.35
CA GLU A 178 2.98 20.55 6.09
C GLU A 178 3.66 19.81 4.93
N HIS A 179 2.92 19.67 3.83
CA HIS A 179 3.45 19.12 2.59
C HIS A 179 3.11 20.06 1.42
N THR A 180 4.10 20.79 0.97
CA THR A 180 3.96 21.80 -0.10
C THR A 180 4.69 21.43 -1.39
N LYS A 181 5.56 20.41 -1.34
CA LYS A 181 6.32 19.93 -2.49
C LYS A 181 5.49 18.96 -3.32
N GLU A 182 5.73 18.96 -4.63
CA GLU A 182 5.21 17.90 -5.50
C GLU A 182 5.95 16.58 -5.24
N VAL A 183 5.20 15.49 -5.20
CA VAL A 183 5.77 14.16 -5.04
C VAL A 183 6.26 13.68 -6.41
N GLY A 184 7.55 13.64 -6.60
CA GLY A 184 8.15 13.16 -7.85
C GLY A 184 7.70 11.73 -8.19
N THR A 185 7.39 11.50 -9.46
CA THR A 185 7.10 10.15 -9.96
C THR A 185 8.40 9.37 -10.11
N HIS A 186 8.57 8.35 -9.27
CA HIS A 186 9.72 7.45 -9.33
C HIS A 186 9.32 6.09 -9.91
N ASN A 187 10.19 5.51 -10.74
CA ASN A 187 10.05 4.15 -11.29
C ASN A 187 8.81 3.91 -12.16
N THR A 188 8.71 4.59 -13.29
CA THR A 188 7.79 4.22 -14.36
C THR A 188 8.36 3.01 -15.12
N THR A 189 7.63 1.90 -15.14
CA THR A 189 7.98 0.73 -15.95
C THR A 189 7.36 0.87 -17.35
N ALA A 190 8.16 0.69 -18.39
CA ALA A 190 7.67 0.71 -19.76
C ALA A 190 6.62 -0.41 -19.98
N ARG A 191 5.60 -0.11 -20.77
CA ARG A 191 4.49 -1.03 -21.09
C ARG A 191 4.52 -1.33 -22.58
N ASP A 192 4.71 -2.59 -22.91
CA ASP A 192 4.83 -3.11 -24.29
C ASP A 192 3.61 -3.93 -24.74
N GLN A 193 2.60 -4.06 -23.89
CA GLN A 193 1.35 -4.76 -24.17
C GLN A 193 0.14 -3.93 -23.75
N THR A 194 -0.96 -4.14 -24.44
CA THR A 194 -2.27 -3.54 -24.15
C THR A 194 -3.30 -4.65 -23.92
N VAL A 195 -4.45 -4.26 -23.38
CA VAL A 195 -5.60 -5.16 -23.22
C VAL A 195 -6.66 -4.86 -24.29
N PRO A 196 -7.49 -5.84 -24.67
CA PRO A 196 -8.63 -5.61 -25.56
C PRO A 196 -9.61 -4.59 -24.99
N GLU A 197 -10.35 -3.95 -25.88
CA GLU A 197 -11.50 -3.09 -25.52
C GLU A 197 -12.51 -3.89 -24.67
N GLY A 198 -13.08 -3.26 -23.64
CA GLY A 198 -14.04 -3.89 -22.72
C GLY A 198 -13.42 -4.82 -21.67
N PHE A 199 -12.11 -5.11 -21.75
CA PHE A 199 -11.47 -6.02 -20.78
C PHE A 199 -11.42 -5.43 -19.36
N ARG A 200 -11.26 -4.11 -19.26
CA ARG A 200 -11.22 -3.43 -17.97
C ARG A 200 -12.54 -3.56 -17.22
N GLU A 201 -13.66 -3.47 -17.91
CA GLU A 201 -14.99 -3.62 -17.35
C GLU A 201 -15.19 -5.03 -16.79
N LEU A 202 -14.77 -6.08 -17.53
CA LEU A 202 -14.80 -7.45 -17.04
C LEU A 202 -13.90 -7.64 -15.80
N PHE A 203 -12.72 -7.03 -15.82
CA PHE A 203 -11.81 -7.08 -14.67
C PHE A 203 -12.44 -6.42 -13.44
N MET A 204 -13.16 -5.31 -13.60
CA MET A 204 -13.86 -4.63 -12.52
C MET A 204 -14.97 -5.52 -11.94
N GLU A 205 -15.77 -6.18 -12.77
CA GLU A 205 -16.84 -7.08 -12.33
C GLU A 205 -16.31 -8.23 -11.46
N VAL A 206 -15.17 -8.78 -11.83
CA VAL A 206 -14.55 -9.90 -11.11
C VAL A 206 -13.89 -9.46 -9.81
N ASN A 207 -13.44 -8.21 -9.73
CA ASN A 207 -12.70 -7.65 -8.59
C ASN A 207 -13.54 -6.62 -7.80
N ARG A 208 -14.85 -6.83 -7.68
CA ARG A 208 -15.81 -5.89 -7.07
C ARG A 208 -15.43 -5.39 -5.70
N LEU A 209 -14.84 -6.23 -4.87
CA LEU A 209 -14.48 -5.83 -3.51
C LEU A 209 -13.33 -4.81 -3.51
N GLU A 210 -12.30 -5.06 -4.32
CA GLU A 210 -11.16 -4.14 -4.45
C GLU A 210 -11.63 -2.77 -4.99
N TYR A 211 -12.53 -2.78 -5.98
CA TYR A 211 -13.13 -1.55 -6.52
C TYR A 211 -14.04 -0.85 -5.54
N ALA A 212 -14.87 -1.57 -4.79
CA ALA A 212 -15.74 -0.97 -3.78
C ALA A 212 -14.92 -0.19 -2.72
N VAL A 213 -13.78 -0.72 -2.30
CA VAL A 213 -12.88 -0.05 -1.37
C VAL A 213 -12.18 1.14 -2.04
N TYR A 214 -11.65 0.94 -3.23
CA TYR A 214 -10.95 2.00 -3.97
C TYR A 214 -11.88 3.19 -4.26
N GLU A 215 -13.07 2.95 -4.81
CA GLU A 215 -14.07 3.97 -5.15
C GLU A 215 -14.57 4.70 -3.91
N TYR A 216 -14.79 3.97 -2.80
CA TYR A 216 -15.15 4.59 -1.52
C TYR A 216 -14.09 5.57 -1.03
N CYS A 217 -12.82 5.22 -1.19
CA CYS A 217 -11.72 6.10 -0.81
C CYS A 217 -11.56 7.25 -1.82
N LEU A 218 -11.64 6.97 -3.13
CA LEU A 218 -11.53 7.96 -4.21
C LEU A 218 -12.62 9.04 -4.12
N ALA A 219 -13.86 8.67 -3.77
CA ALA A 219 -14.98 9.62 -3.63
C ALA A 219 -14.75 10.70 -2.55
N ARG A 220 -13.72 10.60 -1.74
CA ARG A 220 -13.31 11.59 -0.73
C ARG A 220 -12.35 12.64 -1.30
N TYR A 221 -11.90 12.44 -2.52
CA TYR A 221 -11.01 13.35 -3.25
C TYR A 221 -11.82 14.22 -4.20
N PRO A 222 -11.36 15.47 -4.47
CA PRO A 222 -12.06 16.39 -5.38
C PRO A 222 -12.08 15.91 -6.83
#